data_8d1f82a274a79218e2c77e6874c6a51a
#
_entry.id   8d1f82a274a79218e2c77e6874c6a51a
#
_cell.length_a   1.000
_cell.length_b   1.000
_cell.length_c   1.000
_cell.angle_alpha   90.00
_cell.angle_beta   90.00
_cell.angle_gamma   90.00
#
_symmetry.space_group_name_H-M   'P 1'
#
loop_
_entity.id
_entity.type
_entity.pdbx_description
1 polymer ?
#
loop_
_entity_poly.entity_id
_entity_poly.type
_entity_poly.pdbx_seq_one_letter_code
_entity_poly.pdbx_strand_id
1 'polypeptide(L)'
;MDRKLKDYGILLLKGMGMGAADVVPGVSGGTIAFIVGIYDELINSIKSINAHSLKLLFTGKFSEFWKAINANFLLSIILGVGISVFSLAKIITWLLTDHPILVWAFFFGLVLASTWFVAKDIKERNIKTLISFAIGTAVAYYVTVATPAETPSNLLFIFLCGAIAICAMILPGISGSFILVLLGKYFFIMDAVKSLNILILVVFACGAFIGITMFSRVLSYALKNFRNNTLAVLTGFMLGSLNKVWPWKETVETYTDSHGVVKPLIEENILPNAHIAEAVGLMIAGFAIVYFLEKLSAKTSQK
;
A
#
# COMPACT_ATOMS: atom_id res chain seq x y z
N MET A 1 4.16 24.02 -9.39
CA MET A 1 3.72 23.69 -10.77
C MET A 1 2.25 23.95 -10.84
N ASP A 2 1.83 24.84 -11.75
CA ASP A 2 0.40 25.11 -11.96
C ASP A 2 -0.17 23.97 -12.82
N ARG A 3 -0.78 22.99 -12.15
CA ARG A 3 -1.49 21.89 -12.81
C ARG A 3 -2.81 22.37 -13.38
N LYS A 4 -3.16 21.92 -14.58
CA LYS A 4 -4.46 22.15 -15.21
C LYS A 4 -5.50 21.17 -14.63
N LEU A 5 -6.79 21.46 -14.80
CA LEU A 5 -7.87 20.58 -14.33
C LEU A 5 -7.72 19.13 -14.82
N LYS A 6 -7.25 18.95 -16.07
CA LYS A 6 -6.96 17.61 -16.64
C LYS A 6 -5.95 16.83 -15.83
N ASP A 7 -4.92 17.49 -15.27
CA ASP A 7 -3.86 16.84 -14.51
C ASP A 7 -4.41 16.31 -13.17
N TYR A 8 -5.33 17.06 -12.54
CA TYR A 8 -6.02 16.58 -11.33
C TYR A 8 -6.95 15.41 -11.62
N GLY A 9 -7.60 15.35 -12.80
CA GLY A 9 -8.36 14.18 -13.24
C GLY A 9 -7.46 12.94 -13.37
N ILE A 10 -6.25 13.09 -13.92
CA ILE A 10 -5.27 11.99 -13.99
C ILE A 10 -4.81 11.58 -12.60
N LEU A 11 -4.58 12.50 -11.67
CA LEU A 11 -4.24 12.19 -10.28
C LEU A 11 -5.37 11.43 -9.58
N LEU A 12 -6.62 11.81 -9.81
CA LEU A 12 -7.77 11.09 -9.27
C LEU A 12 -7.80 9.63 -9.78
N LEU A 13 -7.57 9.39 -11.09
CA LEU A 13 -7.48 8.04 -11.65
C LEU A 13 -6.30 7.25 -11.05
N LYS A 14 -5.14 7.89 -10.81
CA LYS A 14 -4.01 7.28 -10.11
C LYS A 14 -4.39 6.90 -8.67
N GLY A 15 -5.11 7.77 -7.96
CA GLY A 15 -5.68 7.50 -6.64
C GLY A 15 -6.69 6.33 -6.66
N MET A 16 -7.54 6.24 -7.69
CA MET A 16 -8.44 5.09 -7.86
C MET A 16 -7.66 3.78 -8.01
N GLY A 17 -6.57 3.78 -8.78
CA GLY A 17 -5.68 2.63 -8.90
C GLY A 17 -5.07 2.21 -7.55
N MET A 18 -4.64 3.19 -6.73
CA MET A 18 -4.15 2.94 -5.37
C MET A 18 -5.23 2.31 -4.50
N GLY A 19 -6.44 2.88 -4.47
CA GLY A 19 -7.55 2.35 -3.68
C GLY A 19 -7.99 0.95 -4.12
N ALA A 20 -7.99 0.66 -5.42
CA ALA A 20 -8.28 -0.69 -5.93
C ALA A 20 -7.25 -1.72 -5.42
N ALA A 21 -5.97 -1.35 -5.36
CA ALA A 21 -4.92 -2.20 -4.81
C ALA A 21 -5.06 -2.39 -3.30
N ASP A 22 -5.40 -1.34 -2.55
CA ASP A 22 -5.57 -1.40 -1.10
C ASP A 22 -6.75 -2.28 -0.64
N VAL A 23 -7.74 -2.51 -1.51
CA VAL A 23 -8.84 -3.45 -1.24
C VAL A 23 -8.37 -4.90 -1.27
N VAL A 24 -7.30 -5.20 -2.01
CA VAL A 24 -6.75 -6.56 -2.14
C VAL A 24 -5.77 -6.83 -1.00
N PRO A 25 -6.03 -7.82 -0.13
CA PRO A 25 -5.12 -8.15 0.96
C PRO A 25 -3.72 -8.49 0.43
N GLY A 26 -2.66 -7.90 1.02
CA GLY A 26 -1.28 -8.16 0.59
C GLY A 26 -0.79 -7.36 -0.62
N VAL A 27 -1.65 -6.57 -1.27
CA VAL A 27 -1.25 -5.55 -2.23
C VAL A 27 -1.32 -4.18 -1.56
N SER A 28 -0.47 -3.25 -1.95
CA SER A 28 -0.38 -1.92 -1.36
C SER A 28 -0.60 -0.83 -2.41
N GLY A 29 -1.43 0.16 -2.09
CA GLY A 29 -1.56 1.39 -2.88
C GLY A 29 -0.23 2.12 -3.05
N GLY A 30 0.71 1.97 -2.10
CA GLY A 30 2.08 2.45 -2.23
C GLY A 30 2.81 1.84 -3.44
N THR A 31 2.58 0.56 -3.75
CA THR A 31 3.09 -0.07 -4.97
C THR A 31 2.57 0.64 -6.22
N ILE A 32 1.26 0.91 -6.26
CA ILE A 32 0.64 1.63 -7.39
C ILE A 32 1.17 3.07 -7.48
N ALA A 33 1.32 3.77 -6.34
CA ALA A 33 1.89 5.12 -6.34
C ALA A 33 3.29 5.15 -6.97
N PHE A 34 4.09 4.11 -6.73
CA PHE A 34 5.41 3.95 -7.33
C PHE A 34 5.32 3.77 -8.85
N ILE A 35 4.51 2.80 -9.31
CA ILE A 35 4.30 2.48 -10.74
C ILE A 35 3.84 3.69 -11.54
N VAL A 36 2.88 4.46 -11.00
CA VAL A 36 2.32 5.62 -11.70
C VAL A 36 3.13 6.91 -11.49
N GLY A 37 4.32 6.81 -10.86
CA GLY A 37 5.29 7.89 -10.74
C GLY A 37 4.89 9.04 -9.81
N ILE A 38 4.08 8.79 -8.78
CA ILE A 38 3.66 9.82 -7.81
C ILE A 38 4.20 9.59 -6.40
N TYR A 39 4.99 8.55 -6.19
CA TYR A 39 5.43 8.13 -4.86
C TYR A 39 6.26 9.20 -4.14
N ASP A 40 7.28 9.77 -4.79
CA ASP A 40 8.13 10.82 -4.21
C ASP A 40 7.28 12.06 -3.85
N GLU A 41 6.33 12.44 -4.72
CA GLU A 41 5.43 13.57 -4.45
C GLU A 41 4.48 13.27 -3.30
N LEU A 42 3.93 12.06 -3.22
CA LEU A 42 3.05 11.62 -2.14
C LEU A 42 3.78 11.71 -0.79
N ILE A 43 4.98 11.12 -0.70
CA ILE A 43 5.80 11.15 0.52
C ILE A 43 6.14 12.58 0.94
N ASN A 44 6.55 13.42 -0.01
CA ASN A 44 6.90 14.82 0.28
C ASN A 44 5.69 15.66 0.67
N SER A 45 4.51 15.42 0.06
CA SER A 45 3.26 16.11 0.41
C SER A 45 2.80 15.73 1.84
N ILE A 46 2.87 14.46 2.21
CA ILE A 46 2.56 14.00 3.57
C ILE A 46 3.56 14.60 4.58
N LYS A 47 4.86 14.56 4.27
CA LYS A 47 5.92 15.15 5.10
C LYS A 47 5.72 16.64 5.33
N SER A 48 5.12 17.36 4.38
CA SER A 48 4.87 18.80 4.49
C SER A 48 3.78 19.14 5.52
N ILE A 49 3.01 18.14 5.97
CA ILE A 49 2.13 18.26 7.14
C ILE A 49 3.00 18.26 8.40
N ASN A 50 3.37 19.44 8.86
CA ASN A 50 4.30 19.64 9.98
C ASN A 50 3.84 20.81 10.88
N ALA A 51 4.56 21.05 11.97
CA ALA A 51 4.21 22.11 12.92
C ALA A 51 4.11 23.50 12.27
N HIS A 52 4.93 23.79 11.24
CA HIS A 52 4.85 25.06 10.52
C HIS A 52 3.55 25.15 9.69
N SER A 53 3.23 24.12 8.92
CA SER A 53 1.99 24.12 8.12
C SER A 53 0.73 24.13 9.02
N LEU A 54 0.76 23.40 10.14
CA LEU A 54 -0.34 23.43 11.12
C LEU A 54 -0.49 24.81 11.75
N LYS A 55 0.62 25.52 12.05
CA LYS A 55 0.56 26.90 12.53
C LYS A 55 -0.16 27.83 11.54
N LEU A 56 0.06 27.66 10.22
CA LEU A 56 -0.65 28.43 9.20
C LEU A 56 -2.17 28.19 9.28
N LEU A 57 -2.59 26.93 9.49
CA LEU A 57 -3.98 26.57 9.67
C LEU A 57 -4.60 27.28 10.89
N PHE A 58 -3.96 27.20 12.06
CA PHE A 58 -4.44 27.79 13.30
C PHE A 58 -4.36 29.34 13.33
N THR A 59 -3.55 29.95 12.47
CA THR A 59 -3.47 31.41 12.33
C THR A 59 -4.40 31.96 11.25
N GLY A 60 -5.31 31.13 10.68
CA GLY A 60 -6.28 31.56 9.67
C GLY A 60 -5.72 31.74 8.26
N LYS A 61 -4.45 31.38 8.02
CA LYS A 61 -3.78 31.48 6.71
C LYS A 61 -4.06 30.25 5.84
N PHE A 62 -5.35 29.98 5.59
CA PHE A 62 -5.81 28.79 4.89
C PHE A 62 -5.20 28.60 3.50
N SER A 63 -5.05 29.67 2.72
CA SER A 63 -4.45 29.60 1.38
C SER A 63 -2.98 29.20 1.41
N GLU A 64 -2.22 29.71 2.39
CA GLU A 64 -0.80 29.37 2.57
C GLU A 64 -0.67 27.92 3.05
N PHE A 65 -1.50 27.50 4.02
CA PHE A 65 -1.57 26.10 4.47
C PHE A 65 -1.86 25.15 3.30
N TRP A 66 -2.88 25.44 2.50
CA TRP A 66 -3.31 24.63 1.37
C TRP A 66 -2.18 24.40 0.36
N LYS A 67 -1.45 25.46 0.05
CA LYS A 67 -0.27 25.40 -0.83
C LYS A 67 0.89 24.64 -0.18
N ALA A 68 1.15 24.88 1.10
CA ALA A 68 2.26 24.28 1.83
C ALA A 68 2.19 22.74 1.88
N ILE A 69 0.97 22.19 2.03
CA ILE A 69 0.78 20.73 2.10
C ILE A 69 0.50 20.09 0.73
N ASN A 70 0.58 20.85 -0.37
CA ASN A 70 0.17 20.36 -1.71
C ASN A 70 -1.24 19.75 -1.70
N ALA A 71 -2.19 20.47 -1.08
CA ALA A 71 -3.50 19.93 -0.74
C ALA A 71 -4.30 19.47 -1.96
N ASN A 72 -4.21 20.15 -3.10
CA ASN A 72 -4.90 19.73 -4.33
C ASN A 72 -4.44 18.34 -4.81
N PHE A 73 -3.14 18.04 -4.69
CA PHE A 73 -2.59 16.74 -5.01
C PHE A 73 -3.12 15.68 -4.04
N LEU A 74 -2.97 15.91 -2.72
CA LEU A 74 -3.44 14.98 -1.70
C LEU A 74 -4.94 14.73 -1.81
N LEU A 75 -5.75 15.78 -2.00
CA LEU A 75 -7.19 15.68 -2.14
C LEU A 75 -7.57 14.84 -3.36
N SER A 76 -6.92 15.06 -4.51
CA SER A 76 -7.18 14.28 -5.72
C SER A 76 -6.89 12.78 -5.50
N ILE A 77 -5.78 12.45 -4.83
CA ILE A 77 -5.43 11.08 -4.50
C ILE A 77 -6.43 10.48 -3.50
N ILE A 78 -6.72 11.17 -2.40
CA ILE A 78 -7.65 10.68 -1.36
C ILE A 78 -9.05 10.46 -1.93
N LEU A 79 -9.55 11.39 -2.74
CA LEU A 79 -10.85 11.24 -3.41
C LEU A 79 -10.84 10.04 -4.37
N GLY A 80 -9.76 9.85 -5.14
CA GLY A 80 -9.62 8.70 -6.02
C GLY A 80 -9.61 7.37 -5.25
N VAL A 81 -8.84 7.29 -4.17
CA VAL A 81 -8.81 6.12 -3.26
C VAL A 81 -10.22 5.87 -2.70
N GLY A 82 -10.89 6.90 -2.17
CA GLY A 82 -12.24 6.79 -1.63
C GLY A 82 -13.24 6.27 -2.66
N ILE A 83 -13.30 6.89 -3.85
CA ILE A 83 -14.18 6.45 -4.93
C ILE A 83 -13.94 4.96 -5.25
N SER A 84 -12.67 4.56 -5.37
CA SER A 84 -12.31 3.17 -5.69
C SER A 84 -12.74 2.20 -4.59
N VAL A 85 -12.44 2.51 -3.34
CA VAL A 85 -12.81 1.67 -2.19
C VAL A 85 -14.33 1.48 -2.14
N PHE A 86 -15.12 2.56 -2.27
CA PHE A 86 -16.58 2.45 -2.20
C PHE A 86 -17.21 1.80 -3.44
N SER A 87 -16.64 1.97 -4.62
CA SER A 87 -17.22 1.43 -5.86
C SER A 87 -16.70 0.02 -6.19
N LEU A 88 -15.40 -0.23 -6.02
CA LEU A 88 -14.77 -1.49 -6.45
C LEU A 88 -14.67 -2.55 -5.34
N ALA A 89 -14.78 -2.18 -4.05
CA ALA A 89 -14.62 -3.14 -2.97
C ALA A 89 -15.56 -4.36 -3.10
N LYS A 90 -16.83 -4.13 -3.45
CA LYS A 90 -17.79 -5.22 -3.64
C LYS A 90 -17.39 -6.14 -4.80
N ILE A 91 -16.97 -5.55 -5.94
CA ILE A 91 -16.56 -6.29 -7.14
C ILE A 91 -15.29 -7.10 -6.84
N ILE A 92 -14.30 -6.47 -6.21
CA ILE A 92 -13.04 -7.13 -5.87
C ILE A 92 -13.27 -8.24 -4.83
N THR A 93 -14.10 -8.00 -3.82
CA THR A 93 -14.45 -9.04 -2.83
C THR A 93 -15.15 -10.22 -3.49
N TRP A 94 -16.12 -9.98 -4.37
CA TRP A 94 -16.78 -11.04 -5.13
C TRP A 94 -15.76 -11.82 -5.98
N LEU A 95 -14.90 -11.14 -6.74
CA LEU A 95 -13.87 -11.79 -7.53
C LEU A 95 -12.88 -12.61 -6.69
N LEU A 96 -12.49 -12.12 -5.50
CA LEU A 96 -11.64 -12.86 -4.57
C LEU A 96 -12.32 -14.07 -3.95
N THR A 97 -13.66 -14.07 -3.87
CA THR A 97 -14.43 -15.21 -3.36
C THR A 97 -14.64 -16.26 -4.44
N ASP A 98 -15.06 -15.85 -5.64
CA ASP A 98 -15.49 -16.78 -6.70
C ASP A 98 -14.32 -17.18 -7.63
N HIS A 99 -13.32 -16.30 -7.79
CA HIS A 99 -12.19 -16.49 -8.72
C HIS A 99 -10.83 -16.11 -8.09
N PRO A 100 -10.50 -16.60 -6.88
CA PRO A 100 -9.29 -16.14 -6.15
C PRO A 100 -8.00 -16.34 -6.94
N ILE A 101 -7.80 -17.50 -7.56
CA ILE A 101 -6.59 -17.81 -8.33
C ILE A 101 -6.34 -16.76 -9.43
N LEU A 102 -7.41 -16.38 -10.14
CA LEU A 102 -7.31 -15.44 -11.26
C LEU A 102 -6.97 -14.03 -10.80
N VAL A 103 -7.59 -13.58 -9.70
CA VAL A 103 -7.31 -12.26 -9.11
C VAL A 103 -5.87 -12.20 -8.59
N TRP A 104 -5.45 -13.20 -7.81
CA TRP A 104 -4.09 -13.27 -7.29
C TRP A 104 -3.05 -13.34 -8.41
N ALA A 105 -3.32 -14.10 -9.49
CA ALA A 105 -2.45 -14.19 -10.65
C ALA A 105 -2.24 -12.82 -11.33
N PHE A 106 -3.31 -12.05 -11.51
CA PHE A 106 -3.22 -10.69 -12.05
C PHE A 106 -2.34 -9.80 -11.18
N PHE A 107 -2.57 -9.78 -9.87
CA PHE A 107 -1.78 -8.97 -8.93
C PHE A 107 -0.35 -9.47 -8.78
N PHE A 108 -0.10 -10.77 -8.86
CA PHE A 108 1.25 -11.33 -8.89
C PHE A 108 2.06 -10.77 -10.07
N GLY A 109 1.48 -10.79 -11.26
CA GLY A 109 2.11 -10.22 -12.46
C GLY A 109 2.36 -8.71 -12.33
N LEU A 110 1.41 -7.98 -11.77
CA LEU A 110 1.50 -6.54 -11.51
C LEU A 110 2.65 -6.22 -10.53
N VAL A 111 2.74 -6.92 -9.38
CA VAL A 111 3.79 -6.71 -8.38
C VAL A 111 5.16 -7.14 -8.93
N LEU A 112 5.23 -8.23 -9.68
CA LEU A 112 6.46 -8.70 -10.32
C LEU A 112 7.02 -7.65 -11.30
N ALA A 113 6.17 -7.10 -12.17
CA ALA A 113 6.55 -6.02 -13.08
C ALA A 113 7.02 -4.78 -12.30
N SER A 114 6.30 -4.40 -11.24
CA SER A 114 6.64 -3.26 -10.38
C SER A 114 8.03 -3.44 -9.76
N THR A 115 8.31 -4.63 -9.23
CA THR A 115 9.62 -4.99 -8.69
C THR A 115 10.72 -4.79 -9.71
N TRP A 116 10.48 -5.25 -10.95
CA TRP A 116 11.43 -5.10 -12.05
C TRP A 116 11.69 -3.63 -12.41
N PHE A 117 10.64 -2.81 -12.50
CA PHE A 117 10.78 -1.40 -12.87
C PHE A 117 11.46 -0.59 -11.78
N VAL A 118 11.09 -0.78 -10.49
CA VAL A 118 11.77 -0.09 -9.39
C VAL A 118 13.24 -0.51 -9.28
N ALA A 119 13.56 -1.79 -9.55
CA ALA A 119 14.94 -2.26 -9.60
C ALA A 119 15.79 -1.57 -10.70
N LYS A 120 15.17 -1.16 -11.81
CA LYS A 120 15.86 -0.39 -12.87
C LYS A 120 16.29 1.00 -12.43
N ASP A 121 15.56 1.62 -11.51
CA ASP A 121 15.87 2.95 -10.99
C ASP A 121 17.08 2.95 -10.04
N ILE A 122 17.57 1.76 -9.63
CA ILE A 122 18.78 1.61 -8.84
C ILE A 122 19.99 1.78 -9.77
N LYS A 123 20.60 2.97 -9.71
CA LYS A 123 21.73 3.35 -10.57
C LYS A 123 23.06 2.71 -10.13
N GLU A 124 23.27 2.61 -8.82
CA GLU A 124 24.49 2.03 -8.23
C GLU A 124 24.19 0.62 -7.72
N ARG A 125 24.78 -0.38 -8.37
CA ARG A 125 24.64 -1.79 -8.02
C ARG A 125 25.90 -2.28 -7.34
N ASN A 126 26.02 -2.03 -6.04
CA ASN A 126 27.16 -2.38 -5.21
C ASN A 126 26.71 -3.35 -4.09
N ILE A 127 27.67 -3.81 -3.29
CA ILE A 127 27.39 -4.76 -2.19
C ILE A 127 26.40 -4.18 -1.17
N LYS A 128 26.40 -2.85 -0.93
CA LYS A 128 25.48 -2.20 0.00
C LYS A 128 24.04 -2.26 -0.51
N THR A 129 23.82 -2.00 -1.81
CA THR A 129 22.50 -2.10 -2.43
C THR A 129 22.03 -3.55 -2.47
N LEU A 130 22.92 -4.52 -2.71
CA LEU A 130 22.57 -5.94 -2.67
C LEU A 130 22.15 -6.38 -1.26
N ILE A 131 22.90 -5.99 -0.23
CA ILE A 131 22.53 -6.27 1.17
C ILE A 131 21.19 -5.61 1.52
N SER A 132 20.99 -4.34 1.13
CA SER A 132 19.73 -3.63 1.35
C SER A 132 18.54 -4.34 0.70
N PHE A 133 18.70 -4.81 -0.53
CA PHE A 133 17.70 -5.61 -1.25
C PHE A 133 17.40 -6.94 -0.53
N ALA A 134 18.45 -7.67 -0.13
CA ALA A 134 18.30 -8.95 0.58
C ALA A 134 17.58 -8.77 1.93
N ILE A 135 17.94 -7.72 2.70
CA ILE A 135 17.26 -7.39 3.96
C ILE A 135 15.77 -7.09 3.70
N GLY A 136 15.48 -6.25 2.71
CA GLY A 136 14.10 -5.92 2.35
C GLY A 136 13.30 -7.16 1.98
N THR A 137 13.86 -8.05 1.15
CA THR A 137 13.24 -9.31 0.74
C THR A 137 12.98 -10.22 1.94
N ALA A 138 13.99 -10.41 2.80
CA ALA A 138 13.87 -11.27 3.97
C ALA A 138 12.81 -10.76 4.97
N VAL A 139 12.79 -9.45 5.23
CA VAL A 139 11.80 -8.83 6.12
C VAL A 139 10.38 -9.00 5.56
N ALA A 140 10.16 -8.68 4.28
CA ALA A 140 8.84 -8.82 3.68
C ALA A 140 8.40 -10.28 3.61
N TYR A 141 9.28 -11.18 3.23
CA TYR A 141 8.99 -12.62 3.24
C TYR A 141 8.61 -13.11 4.65
N TYR A 142 9.40 -12.74 5.67
CA TYR A 142 9.09 -13.08 7.06
C TYR A 142 7.71 -12.58 7.47
N VAL A 143 7.37 -11.33 7.13
CA VAL A 143 6.04 -10.78 7.38
C VAL A 143 4.95 -11.63 6.73
N THR A 144 5.16 -12.16 5.52
CA THR A 144 4.13 -12.96 4.81
C THR A 144 3.90 -14.34 5.40
N VAL A 145 4.87 -14.91 6.13
CA VAL A 145 4.78 -16.24 6.76
C VAL A 145 4.56 -16.18 8.28
N ALA A 146 4.61 -14.96 8.86
CA ALA A 146 4.38 -14.77 10.29
C ALA A 146 2.93 -15.08 10.67
N THR A 147 2.74 -15.76 11.80
CA THR A 147 1.42 -16.04 12.37
C THR A 147 0.91 -14.85 13.20
N PRO A 148 -0.41 -14.64 13.24
CA PRO A 148 -1.00 -13.60 14.09
C PRO A 148 -0.61 -13.79 15.56
N ALA A 149 -0.26 -12.68 16.22
CA ALA A 149 0.11 -12.69 17.63
C ALA A 149 -1.07 -12.30 18.53
N GLU A 150 -1.14 -12.90 19.71
CA GLU A 150 -2.01 -12.39 20.78
C GLU A 150 -1.37 -11.16 21.40
N THR A 151 -2.09 -10.03 21.36
CA THR A 151 -1.56 -8.74 21.78
C THR A 151 -2.54 -8.01 22.69
N PRO A 152 -2.08 -7.12 23.58
CA PRO A 152 -2.96 -6.37 24.50
C PRO A 152 -3.90 -5.43 23.72
N SER A 153 -5.07 -5.12 24.30
CA SER A 153 -6.06 -4.20 23.72
C SER A 153 -6.14 -2.86 24.46
N ASN A 154 -5.05 -2.44 25.12
CA ASN A 154 -4.99 -1.13 25.75
C ASN A 154 -4.84 0.00 24.72
N LEU A 155 -5.20 1.23 25.10
CA LEU A 155 -5.23 2.38 24.20
C LEU A 155 -3.86 2.70 23.59
N LEU A 156 -2.75 2.51 24.35
CA LEU A 156 -1.40 2.74 23.86
C LEU A 156 -1.07 1.76 22.73
N PHE A 157 -1.43 0.49 22.88
CA PHE A 157 -1.17 -0.51 21.85
C PHE A 157 -2.04 -0.25 20.61
N ILE A 158 -3.30 0.18 20.77
CA ILE A 158 -4.16 0.57 19.65
C ILE A 158 -3.58 1.77 18.87
N PHE A 159 -3.05 2.76 19.61
CA PHE A 159 -2.33 3.88 18.99
C PHE A 159 -1.12 3.40 18.17
N LEU A 160 -0.30 2.49 18.73
CA LEU A 160 0.85 1.91 18.01
C LEU A 160 0.41 1.09 16.79
N CYS A 161 -0.68 0.35 16.88
CA CYS A 161 -1.26 -0.37 15.75
C CYS A 161 -1.63 0.58 14.60
N GLY A 162 -2.25 1.72 14.90
CA GLY A 162 -2.52 2.75 13.90
C GLY A 162 -1.25 3.28 13.24
N ALA A 163 -0.23 3.58 14.05
CA ALA A 163 1.04 4.09 13.56
C ALA A 163 1.78 3.07 12.67
N ILE A 164 1.85 1.81 13.09
CA ILE A 164 2.57 0.77 12.32
C ILE A 164 1.81 0.42 11.05
N ALA A 165 0.48 0.26 11.13
CA ALA A 165 -0.34 -0.11 9.97
C ALA A 165 -0.25 0.94 8.85
N ILE A 166 -0.31 2.23 9.18
CA ILE A 166 -0.22 3.29 8.15
C ILE A 166 1.19 3.39 7.56
N CYS A 167 2.24 3.15 8.36
CA CYS A 167 3.62 3.08 7.86
C CYS A 167 3.77 1.93 6.85
N ALA A 168 3.20 0.77 7.17
CA ALA A 168 3.20 -0.38 6.27
C ALA A 168 2.44 -0.11 4.97
N MET A 169 1.30 0.57 5.03
CA MET A 169 0.48 0.91 3.87
C MET A 169 1.20 1.80 2.84
N ILE A 170 2.10 2.67 3.30
CA ILE A 170 2.91 3.50 2.40
C ILE A 170 4.02 2.68 1.74
N LEU A 171 4.57 1.67 2.42
CA LEU A 171 5.64 0.85 1.88
C LEU A 171 5.11 -0.03 0.72
N PRO A 172 5.77 0.00 -0.45
CA PRO A 172 5.40 -0.91 -1.52
C PRO A 172 5.55 -2.38 -1.10
N GLY A 173 4.55 -3.20 -1.41
CA GLY A 173 4.58 -4.63 -1.12
C GLY A 173 4.10 -5.03 0.27
N ILE A 174 3.80 -4.09 1.17
CA ILE A 174 3.29 -4.39 2.51
C ILE A 174 1.90 -3.76 2.67
N SER A 175 0.94 -4.54 3.17
CA SER A 175 -0.44 -4.08 3.41
C SER A 175 -0.64 -3.74 4.89
N GLY A 176 -1.18 -2.54 5.16
CA GLY A 176 -1.49 -2.10 6.53
C GLY A 176 -2.55 -2.96 7.21
N SER A 177 -3.58 -3.41 6.47
CA SER A 177 -4.59 -4.32 6.99
C SER A 177 -4.00 -5.69 7.37
N PHE A 178 -3.06 -6.20 6.56
CA PHE A 178 -2.35 -7.44 6.88
C PHE A 178 -1.48 -7.31 8.14
N ILE A 179 -0.80 -6.18 8.32
CA ILE A 179 -0.08 -5.89 9.56
C ILE A 179 -1.03 -5.89 10.77
N LEU A 180 -2.24 -5.33 10.64
CA LEU A 180 -3.24 -5.40 11.72
C LEU A 180 -3.69 -6.84 12.02
N VAL A 181 -3.79 -7.70 11.01
CA VAL A 181 -4.05 -9.15 11.20
C VAL A 181 -2.91 -9.77 12.01
N LEU A 182 -1.65 -9.54 11.64
CA LEU A 182 -0.48 -10.07 12.36
C LEU A 182 -0.41 -9.55 13.81
N LEU A 183 -0.82 -8.32 14.05
CA LEU A 183 -0.92 -7.76 15.41
C LEU A 183 -2.16 -8.23 16.17
N GLY A 184 -3.00 -9.11 15.59
CA GLY A 184 -4.24 -9.60 16.20
C GLY A 184 -5.28 -8.51 16.46
N LYS A 185 -5.22 -7.38 15.74
CA LYS A 185 -6.08 -6.21 15.98
C LYS A 185 -7.01 -5.85 14.82
N TYR A 186 -6.90 -6.54 13.71
CA TYR A 186 -7.77 -6.25 12.55
C TYR A 186 -9.26 -6.33 12.93
N PHE A 187 -9.69 -7.45 13.53
CA PHE A 187 -11.09 -7.63 13.90
C PHE A 187 -11.54 -6.68 15.01
N PHE A 188 -10.67 -6.41 15.97
CA PHE A 188 -10.94 -5.45 17.05
C PHE A 188 -11.23 -4.04 16.50
N ILE A 189 -10.43 -3.58 15.52
CA ILE A 189 -10.64 -2.28 14.88
C ILE A 189 -11.90 -2.30 14.00
N MET A 190 -12.15 -3.39 13.26
CA MET A 190 -13.35 -3.52 12.45
C MET A 190 -14.64 -3.55 13.30
N ASP A 191 -14.60 -4.18 14.48
CA ASP A 191 -15.69 -4.16 15.42
C ASP A 191 -15.91 -2.74 16.02
N ALA A 192 -14.81 -2.03 16.34
CA ALA A 192 -14.89 -0.64 16.76
C ALA A 192 -15.51 0.29 15.71
N VAL A 193 -15.25 0.02 14.40
CA VAL A 193 -15.90 0.76 13.29
C VAL A 193 -17.40 0.49 13.27
N LYS A 194 -17.85 -0.77 13.43
CA LYS A 194 -19.26 -1.15 13.38
C LYS A 194 -20.05 -0.66 14.58
N SER A 195 -19.47 -0.82 15.78
CA SER A 195 -20.08 -0.36 17.05
C SER A 195 -19.95 1.16 17.24
N LEU A 196 -19.30 1.87 16.29
CA LEU A 196 -18.99 3.29 16.38
C LEU A 196 -18.30 3.65 17.71
N ASN A 197 -17.34 2.81 18.14
CA ASN A 197 -16.54 3.09 19.33
C ASN A 197 -15.55 4.23 19.05
N ILE A 198 -16.05 5.46 19.25
CA ILE A 198 -15.33 6.70 18.91
C ILE A 198 -13.97 6.78 19.61
N LEU A 199 -13.87 6.33 20.87
CA LEU A 199 -12.59 6.38 21.61
C LEU A 199 -11.50 5.55 20.91
N ILE A 200 -11.81 4.30 20.56
CA ILE A 200 -10.86 3.41 19.88
C ILE A 200 -10.49 3.97 18.49
N LEU A 201 -11.49 4.45 17.74
CA LEU A 201 -11.27 5.00 16.41
C LEU A 201 -10.40 6.26 16.43
N VAL A 202 -10.64 7.17 17.38
CA VAL A 202 -9.82 8.39 17.53
C VAL A 202 -8.40 8.05 17.94
N VAL A 203 -8.20 7.15 18.92
CA VAL A 203 -6.86 6.71 19.34
C VAL A 203 -6.09 6.07 18.18
N PHE A 204 -6.74 5.18 17.43
CA PHE A 204 -6.16 4.55 16.25
C PHE A 204 -5.81 5.58 15.17
N ALA A 205 -6.72 6.51 14.87
CA ALA A 205 -6.51 7.56 13.88
C ALA A 205 -5.38 8.54 14.29
N CYS A 206 -5.27 8.88 15.58
CA CYS A 206 -4.15 9.67 16.10
C CYS A 206 -2.82 8.94 15.93
N GLY A 207 -2.78 7.63 16.21
CA GLY A 207 -1.62 6.78 15.93
C GLY A 207 -1.26 6.79 14.45
N ALA A 208 -2.22 6.57 13.57
CA ALA A 208 -2.03 6.61 12.13
C ALA A 208 -1.51 7.98 11.65
N PHE A 209 -2.09 9.08 12.12
CA PHE A 209 -1.65 10.43 11.75
C PHE A 209 -0.20 10.72 12.17
N ILE A 210 0.15 10.38 13.40
CA ILE A 210 1.52 10.56 13.89
C ILE A 210 2.48 9.62 13.17
N GLY A 211 2.11 8.35 13.00
CA GLY A 211 2.90 7.36 12.27
C GLY A 211 3.23 7.81 10.86
N ILE A 212 2.22 8.20 10.08
CA ILE A 212 2.42 8.61 8.68
C ILE A 212 3.28 9.86 8.55
N THR A 213 3.08 10.86 9.42
CA THR A 213 3.85 12.12 9.38
C THR A 213 5.30 11.94 9.84
N MET A 214 5.57 11.09 10.82
CA MET A 214 6.94 10.75 11.24
C MET A 214 7.64 9.89 10.20
N PHE A 215 6.98 8.84 9.75
CA PHE A 215 7.57 7.89 8.82
C PHE A 215 7.85 8.51 7.44
N SER A 216 6.97 9.39 6.95
CA SER A 216 7.21 10.12 5.69
C SER A 216 8.47 10.99 5.75
N ARG A 217 8.84 11.53 6.92
CA ARG A 217 10.10 12.27 7.11
C ARG A 217 11.31 11.37 7.01
N VAL A 218 11.25 10.21 7.67
CA VAL A 218 12.32 9.19 7.63
C VAL A 218 12.49 8.69 6.19
N LEU A 219 11.40 8.34 5.54
CA LEU A 219 11.42 7.82 4.17
C LEU A 219 11.88 8.88 3.16
N SER A 220 11.40 10.12 3.27
CA SER A 220 11.88 11.23 2.43
C SER A 220 13.36 11.52 2.65
N TYR A 221 13.85 11.45 3.89
CA TYR A 221 15.28 11.58 4.18
C TYR A 221 16.10 10.45 3.54
N ALA A 222 15.63 9.20 3.68
CA ALA A 222 16.27 8.03 3.10
C ALA A 222 16.30 8.11 1.55
N LEU A 223 15.20 8.47 0.91
CA LEU A 223 15.11 8.65 -0.54
C LEU A 223 16.00 9.80 -1.04
N LYS A 224 16.18 10.86 -0.26
CA LYS A 224 17.03 12.00 -0.62
C LYS A 224 18.52 11.68 -0.48
N ASN A 225 18.93 11.04 0.61
CA ASN A 225 20.34 10.87 0.96
C ASN A 225 20.91 9.49 0.62
N PHE A 226 20.06 8.45 0.54
CA PHE A 226 20.44 7.06 0.31
C PHE A 226 19.56 6.40 -0.75
N ARG A 227 19.28 7.12 -1.85
CA ARG A 227 18.27 6.73 -2.85
C ARG A 227 18.43 5.28 -3.32
N ASN A 228 19.62 4.87 -3.75
CA ASN A 228 19.86 3.53 -4.28
C ASN A 228 19.59 2.43 -3.25
N ASN A 229 20.04 2.62 -1.99
CA ASN A 229 19.81 1.64 -0.92
C ASN A 229 18.32 1.60 -0.53
N THR A 230 17.67 2.76 -0.47
CA THR A 230 16.23 2.83 -0.16
C THR A 230 15.41 2.15 -1.25
N LEU A 231 15.67 2.42 -2.53
CA LEU A 231 15.03 1.74 -3.64
C LEU A 231 15.30 0.24 -3.61
N ALA A 232 16.51 -0.19 -3.22
CA ALA A 232 16.84 -1.60 -3.08
C ALA A 232 16.01 -2.28 -1.97
N VAL A 233 15.84 -1.65 -0.79
CA VAL A 233 14.97 -2.16 0.28
C VAL A 233 13.52 -2.25 -0.21
N LEU A 234 13.00 -1.20 -0.83
CA LEU A 234 11.61 -1.16 -1.33
C LEU A 234 11.37 -2.22 -2.42
N THR A 235 12.33 -2.40 -3.33
CA THR A 235 12.30 -3.47 -4.34
C THR A 235 12.31 -4.84 -3.67
N GLY A 236 13.13 -5.01 -2.62
CA GLY A 236 13.16 -6.22 -1.80
C GLY A 236 11.81 -6.48 -1.12
N PHE A 237 11.16 -5.45 -0.58
CA PHE A 237 9.81 -5.60 0.01
C PHE A 237 8.81 -6.12 -1.02
N MET A 238 8.80 -5.56 -2.23
CA MET A 238 7.92 -6.03 -3.30
C MET A 238 8.24 -7.48 -3.70
N LEU A 239 9.52 -7.86 -3.81
CA LEU A 239 9.90 -9.24 -4.12
C LEU A 239 9.46 -10.21 -3.02
N GLY A 240 9.74 -9.90 -1.76
CA GLY A 240 9.35 -10.73 -0.61
C GLY A 240 7.85 -10.88 -0.47
N SER A 241 7.07 -9.84 -0.83
CA SER A 241 5.62 -9.86 -0.79
C SER A 241 4.97 -10.73 -1.87
N LEU A 242 5.70 -11.12 -2.93
CA LEU A 242 5.19 -12.06 -3.94
C LEU A 242 4.71 -13.37 -3.31
N ASN A 243 5.31 -13.79 -2.20
CA ASN A 243 4.83 -14.94 -1.44
C ASN A 243 3.37 -14.78 -0.99
N LYS A 244 2.96 -13.58 -0.56
CA LYS A 244 1.57 -13.32 -0.14
C LYS A 244 0.58 -13.23 -1.30
N VAL A 245 1.00 -12.83 -2.46
CA VAL A 245 0.15 -12.73 -3.66
C VAL A 245 0.27 -13.94 -4.59
N TRP A 246 0.89 -15.05 -4.12
CA TRP A 246 0.93 -16.29 -4.85
C TRP A 246 -0.48 -16.79 -5.16
N PRO A 247 -0.80 -17.19 -6.39
CA PRO A 247 -2.19 -17.47 -6.78
C PRO A 247 -2.79 -18.75 -6.19
N TRP A 248 -1.96 -19.81 -6.05
CA TRP A 248 -2.45 -21.11 -5.59
C TRP A 248 -2.21 -21.25 -4.09
N LYS A 249 -3.31 -21.26 -3.35
CA LYS A 249 -3.31 -21.33 -1.89
C LYS A 249 -4.34 -22.32 -1.40
N GLU A 250 -4.05 -22.90 -0.25
CA GLU A 250 -4.99 -23.70 0.54
C GLU A 250 -5.29 -22.97 1.85
N THR A 251 -6.55 -22.90 2.22
CA THR A 251 -6.97 -22.27 3.47
C THR A 251 -6.80 -23.25 4.61
N VAL A 252 -5.91 -22.92 5.55
CA VAL A 252 -5.64 -23.73 6.76
C VAL A 252 -6.58 -23.35 7.88
N GLU A 253 -6.81 -22.05 8.07
CA GLU A 253 -7.73 -21.51 9.08
C GLU A 253 -8.67 -20.50 8.48
N THR A 254 -9.92 -20.52 8.96
CA THR A 254 -10.96 -19.58 8.57
C THR A 254 -11.45 -18.78 9.76
N TYR A 255 -12.03 -17.61 9.49
CA TYR A 255 -12.81 -16.85 10.45
C TYR A 255 -14.15 -16.46 9.85
N THR A 256 -15.11 -16.25 10.71
CA THR A 256 -16.43 -15.72 10.30
C THR A 256 -16.45 -14.22 10.50
N ASP A 257 -16.69 -13.48 9.43
CA ASP A 257 -16.83 -12.03 9.53
C ASP A 257 -18.15 -11.66 10.21
N SER A 258 -18.34 -10.39 10.48
CA SER A 258 -19.53 -9.86 11.15
C SER A 258 -20.83 -9.94 10.33
N HIS A 259 -20.75 -10.34 9.08
CA HIS A 259 -21.90 -10.60 8.23
C HIS A 259 -22.20 -12.11 8.14
N GLY A 260 -21.51 -12.93 8.94
CA GLY A 260 -21.64 -14.39 8.91
C GLY A 260 -20.90 -15.06 7.75
N VAL A 261 -20.08 -14.34 7.01
CA VAL A 261 -19.31 -14.89 5.88
C VAL A 261 -18.00 -15.49 6.38
N VAL A 262 -17.78 -16.76 6.05
CA VAL A 262 -16.51 -17.45 6.34
C VAL A 262 -15.44 -16.96 5.37
N LYS A 263 -14.31 -16.50 5.91
CA LYS A 263 -13.16 -15.99 5.16
C LYS A 263 -11.87 -16.67 5.59
N PRO A 264 -10.88 -16.81 4.70
CA PRO A 264 -9.58 -17.35 5.07
C PRO A 264 -8.86 -16.40 6.05
N LEU A 265 -8.31 -16.97 7.12
CA LEU A 265 -7.44 -16.30 8.08
C LEU A 265 -5.97 -16.64 7.81
N ILE A 266 -5.66 -17.92 7.71
CA ILE A 266 -4.34 -18.46 7.38
C ILE A 266 -4.45 -19.26 6.10
N GLU A 267 -3.57 -18.94 5.15
CA GLU A 267 -3.47 -19.60 3.85
C GLU A 267 -2.02 -20.05 3.64
N GLU A 268 -1.84 -21.26 3.10
CA GLU A 268 -0.56 -21.81 2.70
C GLU A 268 -0.46 -21.88 1.17
N ASN A 269 0.73 -21.57 0.64
CA ASN A 269 0.98 -21.63 -0.79
C ASN A 269 1.16 -23.10 -1.20
N ILE A 270 0.45 -23.49 -2.26
CA ILE A 270 0.53 -24.84 -2.85
C ILE A 270 1.07 -24.75 -4.28
N LEU A 271 1.39 -25.89 -4.86
CA LEU A 271 1.77 -25.97 -6.27
C LEU A 271 0.56 -25.67 -7.17
N PRO A 272 0.80 -25.12 -8.39
CA PRO A 272 -0.24 -24.89 -9.37
C PRO A 272 -1.06 -26.15 -9.65
N ASN A 273 -2.38 -26.09 -9.41
CA ASN A 273 -3.28 -27.24 -9.53
C ASN A 273 -4.53 -27.00 -10.39
N ALA A 274 -4.92 -25.74 -10.57
CA ALA A 274 -6.12 -25.38 -11.34
C ALA A 274 -5.91 -24.06 -12.09
N HIS A 275 -6.64 -23.85 -13.18
CA HIS A 275 -6.65 -22.58 -13.95
C HIS A 275 -5.27 -22.07 -14.35
N ILE A 276 -4.30 -22.98 -14.65
CA ILE A 276 -2.88 -22.60 -14.88
C ILE A 276 -2.76 -21.69 -16.11
N ALA A 277 -3.41 -22.01 -17.21
CA ALA A 277 -3.31 -21.23 -18.45
C ALA A 277 -3.91 -19.83 -18.28
N GLU A 278 -5.09 -19.73 -17.67
CA GLU A 278 -5.78 -18.47 -17.38
C GLU A 278 -4.99 -17.62 -16.38
N ALA A 279 -4.44 -18.25 -15.34
CA ALA A 279 -3.61 -17.59 -14.35
C ALA A 279 -2.33 -17.00 -14.97
N VAL A 280 -1.62 -17.78 -15.79
CA VAL A 280 -0.43 -17.29 -16.51
C VAL A 280 -0.81 -16.16 -17.48
N GLY A 281 -1.94 -16.27 -18.18
CA GLY A 281 -2.45 -15.21 -19.04
C GLY A 281 -2.70 -13.91 -18.26
N LEU A 282 -3.30 -14.00 -17.06
CA LEU A 282 -3.55 -12.84 -16.19
C LEU A 282 -2.27 -12.29 -15.55
N MET A 283 -1.28 -13.13 -15.20
CA MET A 283 0.04 -12.67 -14.78
C MET A 283 0.70 -11.83 -15.89
N ILE A 284 0.65 -12.31 -17.11
CA ILE A 284 1.18 -11.57 -18.28
C ILE A 284 0.41 -10.27 -18.49
N ALA A 285 -0.92 -10.28 -18.35
CA ALA A 285 -1.74 -9.07 -18.47
C ALA A 285 -1.39 -8.05 -17.40
N GLY A 286 -1.28 -8.46 -16.11
CA GLY A 286 -0.87 -7.59 -15.01
C GLY A 286 0.53 -7.00 -15.24
N PHE A 287 1.48 -7.82 -15.68
CA PHE A 287 2.82 -7.38 -16.04
C PHE A 287 2.79 -6.36 -17.21
N ALA A 288 2.03 -6.65 -18.26
CA ALA A 288 1.92 -5.79 -19.42
C ALA A 288 1.31 -4.42 -19.09
N ILE A 289 0.29 -4.37 -18.24
CA ILE A 289 -0.31 -3.10 -17.81
C ILE A 289 0.74 -2.21 -17.17
N VAL A 290 1.54 -2.72 -16.24
CA VAL A 290 2.62 -1.93 -15.60
C VAL A 290 3.65 -1.49 -16.63
N TYR A 291 4.05 -2.38 -17.52
CA TYR A 291 4.99 -2.06 -18.60
C TYR A 291 4.52 -0.90 -19.48
N PHE A 292 3.24 -0.91 -19.87
CA PHE A 292 2.67 0.16 -20.69
C PHE A 292 2.50 1.47 -19.91
N LEU A 293 2.09 1.41 -18.65
CA LEU A 293 1.98 2.59 -17.78
C LEU A 293 3.33 3.28 -17.59
N GLU A 294 4.38 2.50 -17.36
CA GLU A 294 5.75 3.02 -17.22
C GLU A 294 6.22 3.70 -18.52
N LYS A 295 6.00 3.04 -19.67
CA LYS A 295 6.38 3.59 -20.96
C LYS A 295 5.63 4.88 -21.31
N LEU A 296 4.38 5.01 -20.89
CA LEU A 296 3.58 6.24 -21.04
C LEU A 296 4.09 7.35 -20.10
N SER A 297 4.42 7.01 -18.86
CA SER A 297 4.96 7.95 -17.87
C SER A 297 6.31 8.52 -18.33
N ALA A 298 7.21 7.67 -18.80
CA ALA A 298 8.52 8.08 -19.33
C ALA A 298 8.41 9.06 -20.50
N LYS A 299 7.44 8.88 -21.41
CA LYS A 299 7.19 9.81 -22.54
C LYS A 299 6.67 11.17 -22.10
N THR A 300 5.92 11.23 -20.98
CA THR A 300 5.34 12.47 -20.46
C THR A 300 6.38 13.31 -19.70
N SER A 301 7.39 12.68 -19.11
CA SER A 301 8.49 13.34 -18.39
C SER A 301 9.56 13.96 -19.34
N GLN A 302 9.53 13.62 -20.62
CA GLN A 302 10.47 14.15 -21.64
C GLN A 302 9.89 15.34 -22.44
N LYS A 303 8.64 15.71 -22.20
CA LYS A 303 7.97 16.91 -22.74
C LYS A 303 7.84 17.98 -21.66
#